data_42faacb3a01187a762c27fb99027d949
#
_entry.id   42faacb3a01187a762c27fb99027d949
#
_cell.length_a   1.000
_cell.length_b   1.000
_cell.length_c   1.000
_cell.angle_alpha   90.00
_cell.angle_beta   90.00
_cell.angle_gamma   90.00
#
_symmetry.space_group_name_H-M   'P 1'
#
loop_
_entity.id
_entity.type
_entity.pdbx_description
1 polymer ?
#
loop_
_entity_poly.entity_id
_entity_poly.type
_entity_poly.pdbx_seq_one_letter_code
_entity_poly.pdbx_strand_id
1 'polypeptide(L)'
;MEKGCQDPFVCPLSRVVAGTAVRIKQLSAPPEVSHRLREMGFCEEQRIKLLSRHPNLICLVCNARLGISERLAENILVELLPAPQPA
;
A
#
# COMPACT_ATOMS: atom_id res chain seq x y z
N MET A 1 15.30 7.99 -18.94
CA MET A 1 15.02 7.75 -18.54
C MET A 1 14.68 7.66 -17.84
N GLU A 2 14.67 7.57 -17.46
CA GLU A 2 14.39 7.38 -16.98
C GLU A 2 14.01 7.27 -16.22
N LYS A 3 13.97 7.32 -16.04
CA LYS A 3 13.61 7.15 -15.35
C LYS A 3 13.34 6.84 -14.59
N GLY A 4 13.46 7.12 -14.81
CA GLY A 4 13.05 6.83 -13.79
C GLY A 4 13.00 5.73 -13.20
N CYS A 5 13.75 5.36 -13.05
CA CYS A 5 13.77 4.36 -12.53
C CYS A 5 12.77 3.75 -11.98
N GLN A 6 11.94 3.68 -12.59
CA GLN A 6 10.75 3.15 -12.07
C GLN A 6 10.81 1.67 -12.03
N ASP A 7 10.59 1.16 -10.85
CA ASP A 7 10.32 -0.25 -10.74
C ASP A 7 8.94 -0.47 -11.36
N PRO A 8 8.82 -1.31 -12.38
CA PRO A 8 7.52 -1.49 -13.04
C PRO A 8 6.48 -2.12 -12.14
N PHE A 9 6.88 -2.66 -10.99
CA PHE A 9 5.94 -3.29 -10.08
C PHE A 9 5.51 -2.38 -8.94
N VAL A 10 5.98 -1.15 -8.94
CA VAL A 10 5.61 -0.19 -7.91
C VAL A 10 4.50 0.70 -8.41
N CYS A 11 3.43 0.83 -7.63
CA CYS A 11 2.31 1.68 -7.99
C CYS A 11 1.65 2.21 -6.74
N PRO A 12 0.82 3.25 -6.88
CA PRO A 12 0.06 3.72 -5.72
C PRO A 12 -0.92 2.66 -5.24
N LEU A 13 -1.09 2.60 -3.93
CA LEU A 13 -2.02 1.65 -3.34
C LEU A 13 -3.44 1.86 -3.86
N SER A 14 -3.78 3.08 -4.23
CA SER A 14 -5.11 3.39 -4.75
C SER A 14 -5.41 2.67 -6.06
N ARG A 15 -4.39 2.14 -6.73
CA ARG A 15 -4.59 1.41 -7.99
C ARG A 15 -4.55 -0.10 -7.83
N VAL A 16 -4.38 -0.57 -6.60
CA VAL A 16 -4.28 -1.99 -6.35
C VAL A 16 -5.69 -2.61 -6.35
N VAL A 17 -5.80 -3.81 -6.90
CA VAL A 17 -7.07 -4.53 -6.94
C VAL A 17 -7.32 -5.18 -5.59
N ALA A 18 -8.59 -5.17 -5.16
CA ALA A 18 -8.95 -5.81 -3.90
C ALA A 18 -8.54 -7.28 -3.93
N GLY A 19 -8.04 -7.76 -2.80
CA GLY A 19 -7.57 -9.13 -2.68
C GLY A 19 -6.08 -9.29 -2.93
N THR A 20 -5.39 -8.21 -3.28
CA THR A 20 -3.97 -8.27 -3.62
C THR A 20 -3.11 -7.96 -2.41
N ALA A 21 -2.06 -8.76 -2.22
CA ALA A 21 -1.06 -8.51 -1.20
C ALA A 21 0.05 -7.66 -1.79
N VAL A 22 0.52 -6.69 -1.03
CA VAL A 22 1.55 -5.78 -1.50
C VAL A 22 2.51 -5.47 -0.36
N ARG A 23 3.67 -4.92 -0.73
CA ARG A 23 4.64 -4.44 0.24
C ARG A 23 4.80 -2.94 0.04
N ILE A 24 4.75 -2.19 1.12
CA ILE A 24 4.92 -0.74 1.05
C ILE A 24 6.37 -0.43 0.76
N LYS A 25 6.61 0.36 -0.30
CA LYS A 25 7.97 0.72 -0.67
C LYS A 25 8.31 2.14 -0.29
N GLN A 26 7.35 3.03 -0.34
CA GLN A 26 7.62 4.44 -0.09
C GLN A 26 6.33 5.16 0.28
N LEU A 27 6.44 6.08 1.21
CA LEU A 27 5.34 6.98 1.54
C LEU A 27 5.65 8.31 0.90
N SER A 28 4.81 8.71 -0.05
CA SER A 28 5.03 9.91 -0.85
C SER A 28 4.14 11.04 -0.37
N ALA A 29 4.10 11.25 0.93
CA ALA A 29 3.23 12.22 1.56
C ALA A 29 4.06 13.22 2.35
N PRO A 30 3.48 14.37 2.72
CA PRO A 30 4.17 15.29 3.62
C PRO A 30 4.55 14.61 4.92
N PRO A 31 5.59 15.10 5.61
CA PRO A 31 6.09 14.41 6.81
C PRO A 31 5.03 14.13 7.87
N GLU A 32 4.09 15.06 8.10
CA GLU A 32 3.06 14.82 9.11
C GLU A 32 2.14 13.68 8.72
N VAL A 33 1.80 13.59 7.43
CA VAL A 33 0.93 12.52 6.96
C VAL A 33 1.67 11.21 6.96
N SER A 34 2.93 11.21 6.52
CA SER A 34 3.75 10.01 6.53
C SER A 34 3.92 9.48 7.94
N HIS A 35 4.15 10.38 8.90
CA HIS A 35 4.30 9.97 10.28
C HIS A 35 3.03 9.29 10.80
N ARG A 36 1.89 9.87 10.47
CA ARG A 36 0.61 9.29 10.88
C ARG A 36 0.41 7.90 10.25
N LEU A 37 0.75 7.77 8.99
CA LEU A 37 0.62 6.47 8.32
C LEU A 37 1.51 5.43 8.98
N ARG A 38 2.74 5.81 9.36
CA ARG A 38 3.63 4.88 10.04
C ARG A 38 3.07 4.45 11.38
N GLU A 39 2.43 5.38 12.09
CA GLU A 39 1.82 5.04 13.37
C GLU A 39 0.68 4.04 13.21
N MET A 40 0.02 4.08 12.05
CA MET A 40 -1.06 3.14 11.76
C MET A 40 -0.55 1.78 11.31
N GLY A 41 0.74 1.67 11.02
CA GLY A 41 1.32 0.43 10.56
C GLY A 41 1.69 0.42 9.09
N PHE A 42 1.45 1.52 8.38
CA PHE A 42 1.82 1.61 6.96
C PHE A 42 3.26 2.08 6.84
N CYS A 43 4.17 1.21 7.21
CA CYS A 43 5.60 1.52 7.19
C CYS A 43 6.24 0.92 5.96
N GLU A 44 7.37 1.52 5.55
CA GLU A 44 8.14 0.95 4.45
C GLU A 44 8.50 -0.50 4.75
N GLU A 45 8.45 -1.33 3.73
CA GLU A 45 8.74 -2.77 3.80
C GLU A 45 7.69 -3.58 4.54
N GLN A 46 6.61 -2.94 4.99
CA GLN A 46 5.52 -3.66 5.63
C GLN A 46 4.65 -4.33 4.57
N ARG A 47 4.29 -5.58 4.81
CA ARG A 47 3.37 -6.29 3.92
C ARG A 47 1.94 -6.03 4.38
N ILE A 48 1.09 -5.72 3.42
CA ILE A 48 -0.33 -5.51 3.71
C ILE A 48 -1.14 -6.16 2.60
N LYS A 49 -2.42 -6.32 2.87
CA LYS A 49 -3.33 -6.86 1.86
C LYS A 49 -4.52 -5.94 1.75
N LEU A 50 -4.87 -5.58 0.51
CA LEU A 50 -6.07 -4.77 0.28
C LEU A 50 -7.27 -5.69 0.27
N LEU A 51 -8.17 -5.51 1.23
CA LEU A 51 -9.33 -6.38 1.38
C LEU A 51 -10.53 -5.88 0.59
N SER A 52 -10.72 -4.56 0.56
CA SER A 52 -11.90 -3.98 -0.06
C SER A 52 -11.59 -2.57 -0.52
N ARG A 53 -12.31 -2.10 -1.54
CA ARG A 53 -12.11 -0.76 -2.06
C ARG A 53 -13.32 0.16 -1.85
N HIS A 54 -14.45 -0.41 -1.43
CA HIS A 54 -15.66 0.38 -1.29
C HIS A 54 -16.32 0.10 0.05
N PRO A 55 -16.82 1.14 0.69
CA PRO A 55 -16.76 2.56 0.30
C PRO A 55 -15.39 3.18 0.50
N ASN A 56 -14.52 2.54 1.30
CA ASN A 56 -13.16 2.98 1.53
C ASN A 56 -12.22 1.81 1.32
N LEU A 57 -10.93 2.13 1.18
CA LEU A 57 -9.94 1.07 1.10
C LEU A 57 -9.74 0.47 2.48
N ILE A 58 -9.98 -0.82 2.60
CA ILE A 58 -9.77 -1.55 3.85
C ILE A 58 -8.57 -2.45 3.65
N CYS A 59 -7.58 -2.27 4.49
CA CYS A 59 -6.33 -3.02 4.39
C CYS A 59 -6.14 -3.88 5.63
N LEU A 60 -5.56 -5.05 5.43
CA LEU A 60 -5.16 -5.91 6.54
C LEU A 60 -3.69 -5.62 6.82
N VAL A 61 -3.42 -5.07 7.99
CA VAL A 61 -2.08 -4.66 8.41
C VAL A 61 -1.84 -5.27 9.77
N CYS A 62 -0.87 -6.17 9.88
CA CYS A 62 -0.53 -6.82 11.15
C CYS A 62 -1.76 -7.42 11.82
N ASN A 63 -2.59 -8.10 11.03
CA ASN A 63 -3.81 -8.76 11.50
C ASN A 63 -4.90 -7.79 11.95
N ALA A 64 -4.75 -6.52 11.67
CA ALA A 64 -5.77 -5.52 11.97
C ALA A 64 -6.31 -4.96 10.66
N ARG A 65 -7.62 -4.72 10.65
CA ARG A 65 -8.25 -4.09 9.48
C ARG A 65 -8.25 -2.59 9.68
N LEU A 66 -7.66 -1.89 8.72
CA LEU A 66 -7.56 -0.45 8.78
C LEU A 66 -8.16 0.14 7.52
N GLY A 67 -8.99 1.17 7.70
CA GLY A 67 -9.58 1.88 6.57
C GLY A 67 -8.82 3.16 6.30
N ILE A 68 -8.58 3.44 5.02
CA ILE A 68 -7.95 4.69 4.64
C ILE A 68 -8.70 5.25 3.43
N SER A 69 -8.59 6.55 3.25
CA SER A 69 -9.20 7.18 2.09
C SER A 69 -8.38 6.87 0.84
N GLU A 70 -9.04 6.98 -0.29
CA GLU A 70 -8.35 6.79 -1.55
C GLU A 70 -7.24 7.82 -1.73
N ARG A 71 -7.48 9.04 -1.24
CA ARG A 71 -6.48 10.09 -1.34
C ARG A 71 -5.21 9.74 -0.58
N LEU A 72 -5.35 9.16 0.60
CA LEU A 72 -4.18 8.71 1.35
C LEU A 72 -3.49 7.57 0.63
N ALA A 73 -4.26 6.67 0.04
CA ALA A 73 -3.69 5.54 -0.67
C ALA A 73 -2.86 5.97 -1.87
N GLU A 74 -3.19 7.11 -2.47
CA GLU A 74 -2.40 7.61 -3.58
C GLU A 74 -0.98 7.97 -3.18
N ASN A 75 -0.77 8.24 -1.90
CA ASN A 75 0.54 8.60 -1.39
C ASN A 75 1.32 7.41 -0.86
N ILE A 76 0.75 6.23 -0.94
CA ILE A 76 1.43 5.02 -0.49
C ILE A 76 1.84 4.22 -1.72
N LEU A 77 3.13 4.19 -1.99
CA LEU A 77 3.65 3.45 -3.12
C LEU A 77 3.98 2.03 -2.68
N VAL A 78 3.46 1.06 -3.40
CA VAL A 78 3.57 -0.34 -3.01
C VAL A 78 4.12 -1.17 -4.15
N GLU A 79 4.71 -2.28 -3.79
CA GLU A 79 5.20 -3.27 -4.72
C GLU A 79 4.25 -4.46 -4.68
N LEU A 80 3.78 -4.90 -5.84
CA LEU A 80 2.90 -6.05 -5.91
C LEU A 80 3.67 -7.30 -5.55
N LEU A 81 3.12 -8.09 -4.64
CA LEU A 81 3.73 -9.36 -4.26
C LEU A 81 3.14 -10.47 -5.10
N PRO A 82 3.94 -11.50 -5.43
CA PRO A 82 3.39 -12.62 -6.15
C PRO A 82 2.30 -13.30 -5.33
N ALA A 83 1.33 -13.87 -6.04
CA ALA A 83 0.27 -14.60 -5.37
C ALA A 83 0.87 -15.75 -4.59
N PRO A 84 0.28 -16.09 -3.43
CA PRO A 84 0.78 -17.24 -2.68
C PRO A 84 0.72 -18.50 -3.54
N GLN A 85 1.77 -19.28 -3.49
CA GLN A 85 1.83 -20.51 -4.24
C GLN A 85 1.15 -21.60 -3.45
N PRO A 86 0.31 -22.40 -4.10
CA PRO A 86 -0.19 -23.58 -3.42
C PRO A 86 0.99 -24.49 -3.12
N ALA A 87 0.96 -25.06 -1.98
CA ALA A 87 2.06 -25.92 -1.57
C ALA A 87 2.21 -27.11 -2.48
#